data_7298c84fa3711d98128fc3fe339a111c
#
_entry.id   7298c84fa3711d98128fc3fe339a111c
#
_cell.length_a   1.000
_cell.length_b   1.000
_cell.length_c   1.000
_cell.angle_alpha   90.00
_cell.angle_beta   90.00
_cell.angle_gamma   90.00
#
_symmetry.space_group_name_H-M   'P 1'
#
loop_
_entity.id
_entity.type
_entity.pdbx_description
1 polymer ?
#
loop_
_entity_poly.entity_id
_entity_poly.type
_entity_poly.pdbx_seq_one_letter_code
_entity_poly.pdbx_strand_id
1 'polypeptide(L)'
;ELFPKLEERKFQGAYSLSGGEQQMLVIGRALMTNPKLLILDEATEGLSPTIRLEIWKVIEVLKNKKISILIIDKSLKQLQILADKFYILEKGRTVWKGFPNELTTNTAQKHLGV
;
A
#
# COMPACT_ATOMS: atom_id res chain seq x y z
N GLU A 1 15.68 -6.58 8.17
CA GLU A 1 14.76 -7.36 7.35
C GLU A 1 13.36 -6.75 7.29
N LEU A 2 12.74 -6.79 6.09
CA LEU A 2 11.41 -6.22 5.87
C LEU A 2 10.29 -7.13 6.41
N PHE A 3 10.51 -8.43 6.43
CA PHE A 3 9.46 -9.40 6.71
C PHE A 3 9.92 -10.47 7.71
N PRO A 4 10.08 -10.11 9.01
CA PRO A 4 10.57 -11.08 10.00
C PRO A 4 9.65 -12.28 10.17
N LYS A 5 8.33 -12.13 10.02
CA LYS A 5 7.40 -13.26 10.11
C LYS A 5 7.58 -14.27 8.98
N LEU A 6 7.97 -13.82 7.80
CA LEU A 6 8.27 -14.72 6.68
C LEU A 6 9.58 -15.48 6.93
N GLU A 7 10.56 -14.83 7.54
CA GLU A 7 11.81 -15.48 7.93
C GLU A 7 11.55 -16.63 8.91
N GLU A 8 10.69 -16.41 9.91
CA GLU A 8 10.29 -17.44 10.86
C GLU A 8 9.61 -18.64 10.20
N ARG A 9 8.94 -18.42 9.08
CA ARG A 9 8.11 -19.41 8.37
C ARG A 9 8.67 -19.79 7.00
N LYS A 10 9.95 -19.58 6.78
CA LYS A 10 10.58 -19.77 5.45
C LYS A 10 10.50 -21.19 4.90
N PHE A 11 10.33 -22.18 5.76
CA PHE A 11 10.21 -23.57 5.35
C PHE A 11 8.76 -24.05 5.17
N GLN A 12 7.78 -23.17 5.37
CA GLN A 12 6.38 -23.50 5.16
C GLN A 12 5.96 -23.24 3.71
N GLY A 13 4.99 -24.02 3.23
CA GLY A 13 4.35 -23.73 1.94
C GLY A 13 3.53 -22.43 2.01
N ALA A 14 3.47 -21.67 0.91
CA ALA A 14 2.77 -20.39 0.87
C ALA A 14 1.29 -20.53 1.27
N TYR A 15 0.63 -21.64 0.92
CA TYR A 15 -0.77 -21.90 1.27
C TYR A 15 -1.00 -22.04 2.78
N SER A 16 0.02 -22.33 3.58
CA SER A 16 -0.09 -22.47 5.04
C SER A 16 0.09 -21.15 5.78
N LEU A 17 0.39 -20.05 5.07
CA LEU A 17 0.54 -18.73 5.67
C LEU A 17 -0.82 -18.06 5.86
N SER A 18 -0.89 -17.14 6.85
CA SER A 18 -2.07 -16.27 7.00
C SER A 18 -2.22 -15.35 5.79
N GLY A 19 -3.42 -14.74 5.63
CA GLY A 19 -3.65 -13.78 4.54
C GLY A 19 -2.64 -12.62 4.53
N GLY A 20 -2.31 -12.09 5.71
CA GLY A 20 -1.30 -11.02 5.83
C GLY A 20 0.10 -11.49 5.48
N GLU A 21 0.47 -12.70 5.93
CA GLU A 21 1.76 -13.28 5.60
C GLU A 21 1.87 -13.59 4.11
N GLN A 22 0.79 -14.08 3.48
CA GLN A 22 0.74 -14.28 2.03
C GLN A 22 0.92 -12.96 1.28
N GLN A 23 0.30 -11.88 1.76
CA GLN A 23 0.45 -10.55 1.15
C GLN A 23 1.89 -10.03 1.27
N MET A 24 2.54 -10.23 2.42
CA MET A 24 3.94 -9.90 2.60
C MET A 24 4.84 -10.68 1.63
N LEU A 25 4.52 -11.97 1.41
CA LEU A 25 5.23 -12.81 0.46
C LEU A 25 5.08 -12.27 -0.97
N VAL A 26 3.88 -11.85 -1.37
CA VAL A 26 3.64 -11.27 -2.69
C VAL A 26 4.47 -10.01 -2.90
N ILE A 27 4.51 -9.11 -1.91
CA ILE A 27 5.32 -7.90 -1.97
C ILE A 27 6.82 -8.27 -2.05
N GLY A 28 7.26 -9.20 -1.22
CA GLY A 28 8.65 -9.66 -1.23
C GLY A 28 9.07 -10.25 -2.56
N ARG A 29 8.20 -11.03 -3.19
CA ARG A 29 8.46 -11.60 -4.52
C ARG A 29 8.58 -10.52 -5.59
N ALA A 30 7.72 -9.51 -5.54
CA ALA A 30 7.81 -8.36 -6.45
C ALA A 30 9.14 -7.62 -6.27
N LEU A 31 9.59 -7.44 -5.03
CA LEU A 31 10.86 -6.77 -4.74
C LEU A 31 12.09 -7.55 -5.23
N MET A 32 12.00 -8.86 -5.33
CA MET A 32 13.10 -9.68 -5.86
C MET A 32 13.40 -9.41 -7.33
N THR A 33 12.49 -8.78 -8.06
CA THR A 33 12.74 -8.35 -9.44
C THR A 33 13.57 -7.06 -9.52
N ASN A 34 13.95 -6.50 -8.38
CA ASN A 34 14.68 -5.23 -8.26
C ASN A 34 13.99 -4.10 -9.03
N PRO A 35 12.72 -3.78 -8.70
CA PRO A 35 11.91 -2.87 -9.49
C PRO A 35 12.31 -1.41 -9.30
N LYS A 36 12.12 -0.60 -10.34
CA LYS A 36 12.14 0.85 -10.25
C LYS A 36 10.78 1.42 -9.87
N LEU A 37 9.72 0.70 -10.20
CA LEU A 37 8.34 1.05 -9.86
C LEU A 37 7.64 -0.17 -9.27
N LEU A 38 7.06 0.01 -8.10
CA LEU A 38 6.22 -0.99 -7.44
C LEU A 38 4.76 -0.53 -7.50
N ILE A 39 3.88 -1.38 -7.99
CA ILE A 39 2.44 -1.10 -8.06
C ILE A 39 1.73 -1.97 -7.04
N LEU A 40 1.01 -1.33 -6.11
CA LEU A 40 0.25 -1.99 -5.06
C LEU A 40 -1.22 -1.64 -5.23
N ASP A 41 -2.02 -2.64 -5.62
CA ASP A 41 -3.45 -2.48 -5.84
C ASP A 41 -4.23 -3.12 -4.70
N GLU A 42 -4.77 -2.29 -3.82
CA GLU A 42 -5.53 -2.70 -2.65
C GLU A 42 -4.80 -3.72 -1.77
N ALA A 43 -3.50 -3.50 -1.54
CA ALA A 43 -2.64 -4.44 -0.84
C ALA A 43 -3.01 -4.68 0.63
N THR A 44 -3.83 -3.81 1.23
CA THR A 44 -4.23 -3.92 2.65
C THR A 44 -5.68 -4.40 2.81
N GLU A 45 -6.42 -4.65 1.73
CA GLU A 45 -7.83 -5.02 1.81
C GLU A 45 -8.01 -6.41 2.41
N GLY A 46 -9.01 -6.53 3.28
CA GLY A 46 -9.33 -7.80 3.93
C GLY A 46 -8.39 -8.22 5.05
N LEU A 47 -7.41 -7.41 5.37
CA LEU A 47 -6.43 -7.72 6.42
C LEU A 47 -6.84 -7.10 7.76
N SER A 48 -6.39 -7.72 8.86
CA SER A 48 -6.60 -7.17 10.21
C SER A 48 -5.90 -5.82 10.36
N PRO A 49 -6.37 -4.93 11.27
CA PRO A 49 -5.72 -3.63 11.49
C PRO A 49 -4.24 -3.74 11.81
N THR A 50 -3.84 -4.74 12.61
CA THR A 50 -2.44 -4.96 12.97
C THR A 50 -1.58 -5.26 11.74
N ILE A 51 -2.05 -6.16 10.88
CA ILE A 51 -1.34 -6.55 9.66
C ILE A 51 -1.29 -5.40 8.67
N ARG A 52 -2.39 -4.63 8.56
CA ARG A 52 -2.38 -3.43 7.70
C ARG A 52 -1.29 -2.45 8.12
N LEU A 53 -1.12 -2.21 9.42
CA LEU A 53 -0.06 -1.33 9.91
C LEU A 53 1.33 -1.86 9.56
N GLU A 54 1.54 -3.16 9.63
CA GLU A 54 2.82 -3.76 9.23
C GLU A 54 3.11 -3.53 7.74
N ILE A 55 2.09 -3.70 6.88
CA ILE A 55 2.22 -3.44 5.44
C ILE A 55 2.56 -1.95 5.19
N TRP A 56 1.89 -1.02 5.87
CA TRP A 56 2.18 0.41 5.72
C TRP A 56 3.60 0.76 6.15
N LYS A 57 4.11 0.14 7.21
CA LYS A 57 5.51 0.31 7.63
C LYS A 57 6.49 -0.15 6.56
N VAL A 58 6.20 -1.27 5.92
CA VAL A 58 7.02 -1.78 4.81
C VAL A 58 7.01 -0.79 3.65
N ILE A 59 5.85 -0.26 3.29
CA ILE A 59 5.72 0.73 2.21
C ILE A 59 6.55 1.99 2.54
N GLU A 60 6.51 2.45 3.78
CA GLU A 60 7.31 3.60 4.21
C GLU A 60 8.82 3.33 4.05
N VAL A 61 9.28 2.15 4.46
CA VAL A 61 10.68 1.76 4.30
C VAL A 61 11.07 1.75 2.82
N LEU A 62 10.22 1.21 1.95
CA LEU A 62 10.48 1.15 0.51
C LEU A 62 10.53 2.55 -0.11
N LYS A 63 9.63 3.44 0.30
CA LYS A 63 9.65 4.84 -0.11
C LYS A 63 10.98 5.49 0.26
N ASN A 64 11.46 5.27 1.48
CA ASN A 64 12.72 5.83 1.96
C ASN A 64 13.93 5.27 1.21
N LYS A 65 13.81 4.11 0.59
CA LYS A 65 14.81 3.54 -0.31
C LYS A 65 14.71 4.08 -1.74
N LYS A 66 13.86 5.08 -1.98
CA LYS A 66 13.67 5.76 -3.26
C LYS A 66 13.14 4.86 -4.37
N ILE A 67 12.38 3.84 -4.02
CA ILE A 67 11.59 3.07 -4.99
C ILE A 67 10.34 3.89 -5.30
N SER A 68 10.04 4.08 -6.58
CA SER A 68 8.78 4.70 -6.98
C SER A 68 7.62 3.75 -6.71
N ILE A 69 6.57 4.25 -6.05
CA ILE A 69 5.45 3.41 -5.63
C ILE A 69 4.14 4.04 -6.11
N LEU A 70 3.34 3.25 -6.81
CA LEU A 70 1.97 3.59 -7.16
C LEU A 70 1.05 2.76 -6.29
N ILE A 71 0.28 3.42 -5.42
CA ILE A 71 -0.61 2.75 -4.48
C ILE A 71 -2.06 3.10 -4.81
N ILE A 72 -2.90 2.07 -4.89
CA ILE A 72 -4.35 2.19 -4.99
C ILE A 72 -4.91 1.61 -3.70
N ASP A 73 -5.53 2.46 -2.87
CA ASP A 73 -6.04 2.04 -1.57
C ASP A 73 -7.14 2.99 -1.08
N LYS A 74 -7.96 2.50 -0.17
CA LYS A 74 -9.05 3.27 0.45
C LYS A 74 -8.61 3.96 1.74
N SER A 75 -7.44 3.64 2.27
CA SER A 75 -6.92 4.12 3.56
C SER A 75 -6.40 5.56 3.43
N LEU A 76 -7.31 6.52 3.31
CA LEU A 76 -6.96 7.91 3.05
C LEU A 76 -5.97 8.49 4.05
N LYS A 77 -6.13 8.20 5.36
CA LYS A 77 -5.23 8.71 6.39
C LYS A 77 -3.79 8.27 6.17
N GLN A 78 -3.59 6.99 5.86
CA GLN A 78 -2.24 6.45 5.61
C GLN A 78 -1.66 7.04 4.33
N LEU A 79 -2.47 7.16 3.28
CA LEU A 79 -2.03 7.75 2.02
C LEU A 79 -1.62 9.22 2.20
N GLN A 80 -2.36 10.00 3.02
CA GLN A 80 -2.02 11.39 3.29
C GLN A 80 -0.67 11.55 3.99
N ILE A 81 -0.29 10.57 4.82
CA ILE A 81 1.00 10.57 5.51
C ILE A 81 2.14 10.22 4.56
N LEU A 82 1.93 9.26 3.66
CA LEU A 82 3.01 8.67 2.87
C LEU A 82 3.12 9.20 1.44
N ALA A 83 2.01 9.54 0.81
CA ALA A 83 2.01 9.88 -0.61
C ALA A 83 2.58 11.26 -0.87
N ASP A 84 3.29 11.37 -1.98
CA ASP A 84 3.79 12.68 -2.48
C ASP A 84 2.76 13.36 -3.35
N LYS A 85 1.91 12.58 -4.02
CA LYS A 85 0.88 13.12 -4.93
C LYS A 85 -0.33 12.20 -4.97
N PHE A 86 -1.51 12.80 -5.11
CA PHE A 86 -2.80 12.10 -5.18
C PHE A 86 -3.46 12.26 -6.53
N TYR A 87 -4.13 11.18 -6.94
CA TYR A 87 -5.09 11.18 -8.04
C TYR A 87 -6.36 10.50 -7.54
N ILE A 88 -7.52 11.13 -7.75
CA ILE A 88 -8.81 10.50 -7.47
C ILE A 88 -9.42 10.08 -8.79
N LEU A 89 -9.74 8.80 -8.89
CA LEU A 89 -10.37 8.22 -10.08
C LEU A 89 -11.85 7.93 -9.80
N GLU A 90 -12.69 8.29 -10.74
CA GLU A 90 -14.12 8.00 -10.67
C GLU A 90 -14.59 7.64 -12.08
N LYS A 91 -15.22 6.47 -12.20
CA LYS A 91 -15.77 5.99 -13.47
C LYS A 91 -14.76 6.05 -14.64
N GLY A 92 -13.53 5.63 -14.36
CA GLY A 92 -12.48 5.60 -15.37
C GLY A 92 -11.82 6.93 -15.71
N ARG A 93 -12.10 7.98 -14.94
CA ARG A 93 -11.54 9.31 -15.17
C ARG A 93 -10.87 9.86 -13.91
N THR A 94 -9.81 10.65 -14.10
CA THR A 94 -9.23 11.43 -13.01
C THR A 94 -10.14 12.65 -12.75
N VAL A 95 -10.74 12.68 -11.56
CA VAL A 95 -11.65 13.78 -11.16
C VAL A 95 -10.95 14.82 -10.27
N TRP A 96 -9.82 14.48 -9.69
CA TRP A 96 -9.00 15.38 -8.89
C TRP A 96 -7.56 14.91 -8.89
N LYS A 97 -6.62 15.85 -8.86
CA LYS A 97 -5.19 15.58 -8.66
C LYS A 97 -4.56 16.71 -7.87
N GLY A 98 -3.57 16.40 -7.06
CA GLY A 98 -2.86 17.40 -6.27
C GLY A 98 -2.01 16.79 -5.19
N PHE A 99 -1.42 17.64 -4.36
CA PHE A 99 -0.66 17.21 -3.20
C PHE A 99 -1.60 16.82 -2.05
N PRO A 100 -1.18 15.93 -1.13
CA PRO A 100 -2.04 15.49 -0.03
C PRO A 100 -2.64 16.64 0.80
N ASN A 101 -1.87 17.70 1.05
CA ASN A 101 -2.32 18.85 1.82
C ASN A 101 -3.32 19.75 1.08
N GLU A 102 -3.48 19.57 -0.21
CA GLU A 102 -4.46 20.30 -1.02
C GLU A 102 -5.84 19.63 -1.03
N LEU A 103 -5.94 18.38 -0.56
CA LEU A 103 -7.20 17.65 -0.54
C LEU A 103 -8.05 18.14 0.63
N THR A 104 -9.13 18.86 0.31
CA THR A 104 -10.07 19.38 1.31
C THR A 104 -11.06 18.29 1.74
N THR A 105 -11.68 18.50 2.92
CA THR A 105 -12.75 17.64 3.42
C THR A 105 -13.92 17.58 2.44
N ASN A 106 -14.28 18.71 1.84
CA ASN A 106 -15.36 18.76 0.85
C ASN A 106 -15.06 17.91 -0.38
N THR A 107 -13.85 18.01 -0.92
CA THR A 107 -13.43 17.23 -2.09
C THR A 107 -13.40 15.74 -1.76
N ALA A 108 -12.85 15.37 -0.61
CA ALA A 108 -12.81 13.99 -0.16
C ALA A 108 -14.21 13.42 0.01
N GLN A 109 -15.10 14.15 0.63
CA GLN A 109 -16.50 13.75 0.82
C GLN A 109 -17.22 13.59 -0.52
N LYS A 110 -17.04 14.54 -1.43
CA LYS A 110 -17.69 14.53 -2.74
C LYS A 110 -17.31 13.30 -3.58
N HIS A 111 -16.04 12.94 -3.61
CA HIS A 111 -15.55 11.90 -4.52
C HIS A 111 -15.33 10.55 -3.84
N LEU A 112 -15.01 10.53 -2.54
CA LEU A 112 -14.66 9.32 -1.81
C LEU A 112 -15.71 8.90 -0.78
N GLY A 113 -16.66 9.77 -0.47
CA GLY A 113 -17.69 9.49 0.53
C GLY A 113 -17.17 9.47 1.97
N VAL A 114 -16.08 10.13 2.23
CA VAL A 114 -15.45 10.14 3.57
C VAL A 114 -15.38 11.54 4.16
#